data_14f320790c9c01e0cbbf0834da79d234
#
_entry.id   14f320790c9c01e0cbbf0834da79d234
#
_cell.length_a   1.000
_cell.length_b   1.000
_cell.length_c   1.000
_cell.angle_alpha   90.00
_cell.angle_beta   90.00
_cell.angle_gamma   90.00
#
_symmetry.space_group_name_H-M   'P 1'
#
loop_
_entity.id
_entity.type
_entity.pdbx_description
1 polymer ?
#
loop_
_entity_poly.entity_id
_entity_poly.type
_entity_poly.pdbx_seq_one_letter_code
_entity_poly.pdbx_strand_id
1 'polypeptide(L)'
;MKINEKIKTKFSWLNKNIFGMGLTSFFSDTSHEMTTAVLPTFLVNLVGNVLAPQLLGIITGLSDAASSFVKIFSGWISDKLKKRKGLIAIGYAATGIFAGLTGFATSWIVALFYRTIAWIGRGLREPPRDALIADSVSPACYGRAFGFHRAMDTLGAIVAPLFVFFALSHVGVKNIFLISFIPGIIAIVVVVLLTRESDQDGKQPQSVGFWKDIASLPKSFRIFLLVMFVFGIGNFNRTLLLLRTQEIMSPVSGLVIAGSISVLLYALRNVIQAGADYVIGHLSDIFGRKTLLAFFGFFIFGIMCIGLAYPIPTMWFFVLMFALSGISAAAYTSLEKAYTADLLPSHLRGTGYGVLQTIDGVGDFASSFMVGFLWSAVSPASGFIYAAILSGASAIMLLALKNGHA
;
A
#
# COMPACT_ATOMS: atom_id res chain seq x y z
N MET A 1 -44.06 -1.18 9.62
CA MET A 1 -43.46 -2.52 9.62
C MET A 1 -42.71 -2.84 8.30
N LYS A 2 -43.31 -2.70 7.13
CA LYS A 2 -42.69 -3.06 5.81
C LYS A 2 -41.41 -2.28 5.42
N ILE A 3 -41.20 -1.04 5.88
CA ILE A 3 -40.00 -0.22 5.60
C ILE A 3 -38.80 -0.78 6.39
N ASN A 4 -38.99 -1.18 7.63
CA ASN A 4 -37.92 -1.74 8.47
C ASN A 4 -37.43 -3.13 7.98
N GLU A 5 -38.29 -3.95 7.39
CA GLU A 5 -37.90 -5.22 6.79
C GLU A 5 -37.12 -5.04 5.49
N LYS A 6 -37.51 -4.09 4.64
CA LYS A 6 -36.76 -3.76 3.42
C LYS A 6 -35.38 -3.17 3.73
N ILE A 7 -35.23 -2.38 4.81
CA ILE A 7 -33.94 -1.86 5.25
C ILE A 7 -33.08 -2.98 5.83
N LYS A 8 -33.64 -3.88 6.62
CA LYS A 8 -32.92 -5.06 7.16
C LYS A 8 -32.39 -5.98 6.05
N THR A 9 -33.17 -6.23 5.00
CA THR A 9 -32.72 -7.06 3.87
C THR A 9 -31.67 -6.35 3.00
N LYS A 10 -31.73 -5.02 2.88
CA LYS A 10 -30.79 -4.23 2.06
C LYS A 10 -29.38 -4.16 2.71
N PHE A 11 -29.27 -4.27 4.01
CA PHE A 11 -28.01 -4.22 4.80
C PHE A 11 -27.62 -5.55 5.43
N SER A 12 -28.24 -6.65 5.05
CA SER A 12 -27.95 -8.00 5.61
C SER A 12 -26.49 -8.44 5.40
N TRP A 13 -25.81 -7.90 4.39
CA TRP A 13 -24.39 -8.15 4.12
C TRP A 13 -23.47 -7.48 5.13
N LEU A 14 -23.90 -6.38 5.79
CA LEU A 14 -23.11 -5.66 6.80
C LEU A 14 -23.28 -6.36 8.17
N ASN A 15 -22.82 -7.58 8.26
CA ASN A 15 -22.82 -8.34 9.50
C ASN A 15 -21.67 -7.93 10.43
N LYS A 16 -21.63 -8.54 11.65
CA LYS A 16 -20.62 -8.21 12.66
C LYS A 16 -19.18 -8.41 12.17
N ASN A 17 -18.92 -9.42 11.36
CA ASN A 17 -17.57 -9.66 10.81
C ASN A 17 -17.17 -8.55 9.83
N ILE A 18 -18.05 -8.20 8.89
CA ILE A 18 -17.76 -7.13 7.90
C ILE A 18 -17.57 -5.78 8.59
N PHE A 19 -18.49 -5.42 9.50
CA PHE A 19 -18.37 -4.18 10.25
C PHE A 19 -17.11 -4.17 11.14
N GLY A 20 -16.86 -5.26 11.88
CA GLY A 20 -15.68 -5.40 12.72
C GLY A 20 -14.38 -5.32 11.93
N MET A 21 -14.28 -6.00 10.77
CA MET A 21 -13.11 -5.91 9.89
C MET A 21 -12.89 -4.51 9.32
N GLY A 22 -13.96 -3.84 8.89
CA GLY A 22 -13.86 -2.46 8.40
C GLY A 22 -13.37 -1.51 9.50
N LEU A 23 -13.97 -1.57 10.69
CA LEU A 23 -13.57 -0.72 11.81
C LEU A 23 -12.14 -1.01 12.30
N THR A 24 -11.76 -2.30 12.34
CA THR A 24 -10.37 -2.71 12.64
C THR A 24 -9.39 -2.13 11.64
N SER A 25 -9.73 -2.17 10.36
CA SER A 25 -8.90 -1.64 9.29
C SER A 25 -8.75 -0.12 9.42
N PHE A 26 -9.83 0.61 9.64
CA PHE A 26 -9.80 2.05 9.88
C PHE A 26 -8.80 2.43 11.00
N PHE A 27 -8.92 1.82 12.17
CA PHE A 27 -8.04 2.13 13.29
C PHE A 27 -6.60 1.67 13.06
N SER A 28 -6.40 0.50 12.46
CA SER A 28 -5.07 0.02 12.14
C SER A 28 -4.37 0.89 11.10
N ASP A 29 -5.09 1.32 10.06
CA ASP A 29 -4.53 2.19 9.04
C ASP A 29 -4.30 3.59 9.59
N THR A 30 -5.17 4.10 10.46
CA THR A 30 -4.89 5.32 11.22
C THR A 30 -3.58 5.20 12.00
N SER A 31 -3.36 4.09 12.72
CA SER A 31 -2.14 3.86 13.52
C SER A 31 -0.88 3.86 12.65
N HIS A 32 -0.82 3.01 11.64
CA HIS A 32 0.41 2.86 10.86
C HIS A 32 0.67 4.01 9.89
N GLU A 33 -0.36 4.68 9.38
CA GLU A 33 -0.20 5.85 8.54
C GLU A 33 0.29 7.08 9.31
N MET A 34 -0.08 7.23 10.58
CA MET A 34 0.55 8.23 11.47
C MET A 34 2.07 8.02 11.53
N THR A 35 2.52 6.78 11.72
CA THR A 35 3.95 6.46 11.83
C THR A 35 4.67 6.59 10.48
N THR A 36 4.02 6.20 9.39
CA THR A 36 4.56 6.34 8.03
C THR A 36 4.76 7.81 7.65
N ALA A 37 3.81 8.67 8.01
CA ALA A 37 3.86 10.10 7.70
C ALA A 37 5.04 10.82 8.38
N VAL A 38 5.40 10.44 9.61
CA VAL A 38 6.48 11.11 10.36
C VAL A 38 7.84 10.41 10.26
N LEU A 39 7.91 9.21 9.66
CA LEU A 39 9.15 8.44 9.54
C LEU A 39 10.28 9.21 8.83
N PRO A 40 10.04 9.96 7.73
CA PRO A 40 11.09 10.76 7.10
C PRO A 40 11.67 11.82 8.05
N THR A 41 10.81 12.59 8.71
CA THR A 41 11.23 13.61 9.70
C THR A 41 12.00 12.98 10.86
N PHE A 42 11.55 11.81 11.33
CA PHE A 42 12.23 11.05 12.39
C PHE A 42 13.65 10.67 11.98
N LEU A 43 13.84 10.15 10.76
CA LEU A 43 15.14 9.75 10.26
C LEU A 43 16.07 10.94 10.04
N VAL A 44 15.56 12.05 9.51
CA VAL A 44 16.35 13.27 9.36
C VAL A 44 16.86 13.77 10.72
N ASN A 45 16.02 13.74 11.77
CA ASN A 45 16.44 14.09 13.12
C ASN A 45 17.48 13.13 13.70
N LEU A 46 17.44 11.85 13.30
CA LEU A 46 18.31 10.81 13.87
C LEU A 46 19.68 10.73 13.20
N VAL A 47 19.74 10.87 11.87
CA VAL A 47 20.94 10.59 11.04
C VAL A 47 21.33 11.73 10.11
N GLY A 48 20.58 12.84 10.10
CA GLY A 48 20.79 13.99 9.21
C GLY A 48 20.31 13.77 7.78
N ASN A 49 20.31 14.84 7.00
CA ASN A 49 19.75 14.88 5.64
C ASN A 49 20.50 13.98 4.64
N VAL A 50 21.80 13.77 4.82
CA VAL A 50 22.64 13.04 3.85
C VAL A 50 22.35 11.55 3.86
N LEU A 51 22.21 10.94 5.03
CA LEU A 51 21.99 9.49 5.18
C LEU A 51 20.50 9.12 5.20
N ALA A 52 19.62 10.05 5.55
CA ALA A 52 18.19 9.77 5.69
C ALA A 52 17.55 9.14 4.42
N PRO A 53 17.84 9.57 3.18
CA PRO A 53 17.24 8.98 1.99
C PRO A 53 17.59 7.50 1.81
N GLN A 54 18.88 7.17 1.94
CA GLN A 54 19.35 5.79 1.82
C GLN A 54 18.75 4.89 2.90
N LEU A 55 18.78 5.34 4.16
CA LEU A 55 18.26 4.56 5.29
C LEU A 55 16.74 4.44 5.23
N LEU A 56 16.03 5.48 4.77
CA LEU A 56 14.60 5.40 4.53
C LEU A 56 14.25 4.37 3.45
N GLY A 57 15.02 4.35 2.36
CA GLY A 57 14.88 3.36 1.30
C GLY A 57 15.09 1.93 1.81
N ILE A 58 16.13 1.70 2.65
CA ILE A 58 16.39 0.39 3.27
C ILE A 58 15.24 0.00 4.20
N ILE A 59 14.83 0.90 5.10
CA ILE A 59 13.79 0.61 6.11
C ILE A 59 12.46 0.30 5.43
N THR A 60 12.04 1.11 4.46
CA THR A 60 10.76 0.91 3.79
C THR A 60 10.81 -0.30 2.86
N GLY A 61 11.84 -0.41 2.02
CA GLY A 61 11.98 -1.49 1.06
C GLY A 61 12.06 -2.85 1.73
N LEU A 62 12.90 -3.02 2.76
CA LEU A 62 13.03 -4.29 3.48
C LEU A 62 11.73 -4.66 4.23
N SER A 63 11.03 -3.66 4.79
CA SER A 63 9.75 -3.90 5.46
C SER A 63 8.66 -4.35 4.48
N ASP A 64 8.57 -3.69 3.32
CA ASP A 64 7.60 -4.03 2.28
C ASP A 64 7.87 -5.41 1.68
N ALA A 65 9.15 -5.74 1.42
CA ALA A 65 9.57 -7.08 0.97
C ALA A 65 9.23 -8.18 2.00
N ALA A 66 9.53 -7.94 3.29
CA ALA A 66 9.20 -8.88 4.36
C ALA A 66 7.68 -9.12 4.46
N SER A 67 6.87 -8.06 4.35
CA SER A 67 5.40 -8.18 4.30
C SER A 67 4.94 -9.03 3.13
N SER A 68 5.45 -8.77 1.93
CA SER A 68 5.06 -9.49 0.71
C SER A 68 5.43 -10.97 0.78
N PHE A 69 6.61 -11.28 1.30
CA PHE A 69 7.04 -12.66 1.52
C PHE A 69 6.13 -13.40 2.50
N VAL A 70 5.77 -12.78 3.62
CA VAL A 70 4.89 -13.39 4.64
C VAL A 70 3.47 -13.61 4.12
N LYS A 71 2.94 -12.77 3.23
CA LYS A 71 1.61 -12.94 2.62
C LYS A 71 1.46 -14.30 1.93
N ILE A 72 2.50 -14.77 1.23
CA ILE A 72 2.50 -16.06 0.51
C ILE A 72 2.20 -17.21 1.49
N PHE A 73 2.88 -17.22 2.64
CA PHE A 73 2.74 -18.28 3.64
C PHE A 73 1.49 -18.12 4.50
N SER A 74 1.11 -16.88 4.79
CA SER A 74 -0.02 -16.57 5.66
C SER A 74 -1.34 -17.12 5.11
N GLY A 75 -1.60 -16.96 3.81
CA GLY A 75 -2.76 -17.52 3.14
C GLY A 75 -2.81 -19.04 3.29
N TRP A 76 -1.72 -19.72 2.95
CA TRP A 76 -1.61 -21.17 3.05
C TRP A 76 -1.78 -21.69 4.49
N ILE A 77 -1.13 -21.03 5.47
CA ILE A 77 -1.26 -21.39 6.89
C ILE A 77 -2.72 -21.25 7.35
N SER A 78 -3.37 -20.16 6.97
CA SER A 78 -4.76 -19.90 7.35
C SER A 78 -5.74 -20.94 6.83
N ASP A 79 -5.54 -21.36 5.58
CA ASP A 79 -6.37 -22.39 4.95
C ASP A 79 -6.14 -23.76 5.61
N LYS A 80 -4.89 -24.09 5.96
CA LYS A 80 -4.53 -25.34 6.64
C LYS A 80 -5.05 -25.40 8.07
N LEU A 81 -4.93 -24.32 8.82
CA LEU A 81 -5.35 -24.27 10.22
C LEU A 81 -6.87 -24.13 10.39
N LYS A 82 -7.60 -23.69 9.37
CA LYS A 82 -9.04 -23.33 9.42
C LYS A 82 -9.38 -22.34 10.57
N LYS A 83 -8.36 -21.62 11.10
CA LYS A 83 -8.47 -20.65 12.18
C LYS A 83 -7.87 -19.33 11.72
N ARG A 84 -8.71 -18.43 11.21
CA ARG A 84 -8.28 -17.16 10.61
C ARG A 84 -8.18 -16.04 11.62
N LYS A 85 -9.12 -15.96 12.56
CA LYS A 85 -9.20 -14.87 13.56
C LYS A 85 -7.91 -14.73 14.38
N GLY A 86 -7.29 -15.83 14.80
CA GLY A 86 -6.04 -15.81 15.56
C GLY A 86 -4.89 -15.15 14.80
N LEU A 87 -4.68 -15.56 13.53
CA LEU A 87 -3.65 -14.96 12.67
C LEU A 87 -3.91 -13.47 12.40
N ILE A 88 -5.17 -13.11 12.17
CA ILE A 88 -5.60 -11.73 11.97
C ILE A 88 -5.29 -10.89 13.22
N ALA A 89 -5.67 -11.37 14.40
CA ALA A 89 -5.46 -10.66 15.67
C ALA A 89 -3.96 -10.47 15.97
N ILE A 90 -3.13 -11.52 15.81
CA ILE A 90 -1.67 -11.44 15.97
C ILE A 90 -1.08 -10.44 14.98
N GLY A 91 -1.53 -10.46 13.73
CA GLY A 91 -1.06 -9.52 12.71
C GLY A 91 -1.39 -8.06 13.03
N TYR A 92 -2.61 -7.77 13.52
CA TYR A 92 -2.98 -6.43 13.97
C TYR A 92 -2.23 -6.01 15.23
N ALA A 93 -2.01 -6.93 16.17
CA ALA A 93 -1.22 -6.68 17.37
C ALA A 93 0.24 -6.33 17.01
N ALA A 94 0.89 -7.12 16.17
CA ALA A 94 2.24 -6.82 15.69
C ALA A 94 2.30 -5.46 14.99
N THR A 95 1.36 -5.17 14.07
CA THR A 95 1.34 -3.88 13.38
C THR A 95 1.19 -2.72 14.36
N GLY A 96 0.17 -2.72 15.24
CA GLY A 96 -0.13 -1.60 16.13
C GLY A 96 0.95 -1.38 17.20
N ILE A 97 1.47 -2.47 17.79
CA ILE A 97 2.47 -2.38 18.86
C ILE A 97 3.81 -1.91 18.29
N PHE A 98 4.33 -2.57 17.26
CA PHE A 98 5.68 -2.27 16.76
C PHE A 98 5.73 -0.96 15.95
N ALA A 99 4.62 -0.53 15.34
CA ALA A 99 4.53 0.81 14.76
C ALA A 99 4.74 1.91 15.82
N GLY A 100 4.05 1.81 16.96
CA GLY A 100 4.21 2.77 18.07
C GLY A 100 5.58 2.68 18.74
N LEU A 101 6.15 1.47 18.91
CA LEU A 101 7.48 1.26 19.49
C LEU A 101 8.59 1.97 18.71
N THR A 102 8.38 2.28 17.42
CA THR A 102 9.34 3.05 16.63
C THR A 102 9.67 4.41 17.26
N GLY A 103 8.77 5.00 18.07
CA GLY A 103 9.04 6.23 18.82
C GLY A 103 10.11 6.09 19.91
N PHE A 104 10.46 4.88 20.33
CA PHE A 104 11.55 4.60 21.26
C PHE A 104 12.87 4.22 20.56
N ALA A 105 12.89 4.19 19.23
CA ALA A 105 14.10 3.83 18.51
C ALA A 105 15.18 4.92 18.68
N THR A 106 16.34 4.51 19.18
CA THR A 106 17.52 5.37 19.36
C THR A 106 18.52 5.27 18.20
N SER A 107 18.28 4.33 17.28
CA SER A 107 19.08 4.15 16.07
C SER A 107 18.19 3.73 14.90
N TRP A 108 18.70 3.92 13.68
CA TRP A 108 18.00 3.49 12.47
C TRP A 108 17.81 1.96 12.39
N ILE A 109 18.73 1.18 12.98
CA ILE A 109 18.62 -0.29 13.05
C ILE A 109 17.44 -0.72 13.90
N VAL A 110 17.22 -0.07 15.05
CA VAL A 110 16.06 -0.33 15.91
C VAL A 110 14.76 0.09 15.23
N ALA A 111 14.77 1.22 14.52
CA ALA A 111 13.61 1.66 13.72
C ALA A 111 13.30 0.67 12.58
N LEU A 112 14.33 0.17 11.88
CA LEU A 112 14.22 -0.89 10.89
C LEU A 112 13.57 -2.15 11.48
N PHE A 113 14.08 -2.62 12.62
CA PHE A 113 13.59 -3.81 13.30
C PHE A 113 12.11 -3.67 13.66
N TYR A 114 11.71 -2.59 14.34
CA TYR A 114 10.32 -2.37 14.71
C TYR A 114 9.40 -2.25 13.49
N ARG A 115 9.80 -1.48 12.48
CA ARG A 115 9.00 -1.34 11.27
C ARG A 115 8.87 -2.68 10.53
N THR A 116 9.94 -3.44 10.40
CA THR A 116 9.90 -4.75 9.72
C THR A 116 8.93 -5.70 10.43
N ILE A 117 8.94 -5.77 11.77
CA ILE A 117 7.97 -6.61 12.50
C ILE A 117 6.53 -6.10 12.31
N ALA A 118 6.31 -4.79 12.33
CA ALA A 118 4.98 -4.23 12.05
C ALA A 118 4.47 -4.63 10.66
N TRP A 119 5.34 -4.62 9.64
CA TRP A 119 5.01 -5.01 8.27
C TRP A 119 4.84 -6.52 8.09
N ILE A 120 5.63 -7.34 8.78
CA ILE A 120 5.40 -8.79 8.88
C ILE A 120 3.99 -9.05 9.45
N GLY A 121 3.59 -8.32 10.50
CA GLY A 121 2.23 -8.39 11.05
C GLY A 121 1.17 -8.05 10.00
N ARG A 122 1.42 -7.04 9.15
CA ARG A 122 0.55 -6.69 8.03
C ARG A 122 0.44 -7.84 7.02
N GLY A 123 1.57 -8.40 6.59
CA GLY A 123 1.60 -9.55 5.68
C GLY A 123 0.87 -10.77 6.26
N LEU A 124 1.00 -10.99 7.56
CA LEU A 124 0.36 -12.13 8.25
C LEU A 124 -1.17 -12.01 8.27
N ARG A 125 -1.73 -10.81 8.41
CA ARG A 125 -3.18 -10.60 8.57
C ARG A 125 -3.95 -10.47 7.26
N GLU A 126 -3.35 -9.93 6.18
CA GLU A 126 -4.09 -9.55 4.96
C GLU A 126 -4.78 -10.73 4.28
N PRO A 127 -4.11 -11.85 3.91
CA PRO A 127 -4.79 -12.96 3.24
C PRO A 127 -5.86 -13.65 4.10
N PRO A 128 -5.64 -13.95 5.41
CA PRO A 128 -6.67 -14.51 6.27
C PRO A 128 -7.88 -13.59 6.45
N ARG A 129 -7.64 -12.26 6.53
CA ARG A 129 -8.69 -11.24 6.63
C ARG A 129 -9.57 -11.24 5.40
N ASP A 130 -8.97 -11.20 4.22
CA ASP A 130 -9.70 -11.16 2.96
C ASP A 130 -10.53 -12.44 2.77
N ALA A 131 -9.99 -13.57 3.17
CA ALA A 131 -10.72 -14.84 3.18
C ALA A 131 -11.88 -14.81 4.19
N LEU A 132 -11.68 -14.25 5.41
CA LEU A 132 -12.77 -14.14 6.40
C LEU A 132 -13.88 -13.20 5.94
N ILE A 133 -13.55 -12.10 5.24
CA ILE A 133 -14.52 -11.20 4.63
C ILE A 133 -15.36 -11.97 3.60
N ALA A 134 -14.71 -12.71 2.69
CA ALA A 134 -15.39 -13.49 1.67
C ALA A 134 -16.31 -14.55 2.28
N ASP A 135 -15.85 -15.28 3.30
CA ASP A 135 -16.64 -16.32 3.96
C ASP A 135 -17.80 -15.77 4.80
N SER A 136 -17.79 -14.47 5.09
CA SER A 136 -18.83 -13.84 5.92
C SER A 136 -20.06 -13.38 5.14
N VAL A 137 -20.03 -13.42 3.80
CA VAL A 137 -21.13 -12.94 2.94
C VAL A 137 -21.33 -13.84 1.74
N SER A 138 -22.53 -13.79 1.12
CA SER A 138 -22.77 -14.48 -0.13
C SER A 138 -21.96 -13.88 -1.28
N PRO A 139 -21.62 -14.66 -2.34
CA PRO A 139 -20.88 -14.18 -3.50
C PRO A 139 -21.48 -12.93 -4.17
N ALA A 140 -22.80 -12.78 -4.17
CA ALA A 140 -23.51 -11.61 -4.70
C ALA A 140 -23.23 -10.30 -3.91
N CYS A 141 -22.64 -10.41 -2.71
CA CYS A 141 -22.34 -9.29 -1.82
C CYS A 141 -20.83 -8.99 -1.68
N TYR A 142 -19.95 -9.75 -2.36
CA TYR A 142 -18.50 -9.56 -2.24
C TYR A 142 -18.09 -8.12 -2.55
N GLY A 143 -18.57 -7.53 -3.64
CA GLY A 143 -18.24 -6.16 -4.01
C GLY A 143 -18.59 -5.13 -2.92
N ARG A 144 -19.74 -5.31 -2.24
CA ARG A 144 -20.15 -4.42 -1.14
C ARG A 144 -19.29 -4.60 0.11
N ALA A 145 -18.97 -5.84 0.48
CA ALA A 145 -18.19 -6.16 1.65
C ALA A 145 -16.74 -5.67 1.51
N PHE A 146 -16.08 -5.98 0.40
CA PHE A 146 -14.73 -5.50 0.11
C PHE A 146 -14.70 -3.99 -0.12
N GLY A 147 -15.70 -3.41 -0.80
CA GLY A 147 -15.84 -1.97 -0.99
C GLY A 147 -15.95 -1.21 0.34
N PHE A 148 -16.78 -1.70 1.28
CA PHE A 148 -16.88 -1.13 2.62
C PHE A 148 -15.53 -1.21 3.36
N HIS A 149 -14.89 -2.39 3.34
CA HIS A 149 -13.59 -2.57 3.97
C HIS A 149 -12.55 -1.60 3.39
N ARG A 150 -12.49 -1.47 2.06
CA ARG A 150 -11.57 -0.55 1.38
C ARG A 150 -11.85 0.92 1.70
N ALA A 151 -13.13 1.29 1.80
CA ALA A 151 -13.51 2.65 2.21
C ALA A 151 -13.02 2.96 3.63
N MET A 152 -13.12 2.02 4.56
CA MET A 152 -12.62 2.18 5.93
C MET A 152 -11.08 2.28 5.98
N ASP A 153 -10.34 1.47 5.18
CA ASP A 153 -8.89 1.60 4.98
C ASP A 153 -8.54 3.03 4.53
N THR A 154 -9.19 3.49 3.46
CA THR A 154 -8.92 4.81 2.86
C THR A 154 -9.23 5.94 3.85
N LEU A 155 -10.32 5.83 4.61
CA LEU A 155 -10.65 6.81 5.66
C LEU A 155 -9.55 6.89 6.72
N GLY A 156 -9.00 5.75 7.18
CA GLY A 156 -7.87 5.70 8.09
C GLY A 156 -6.63 6.37 7.49
N ALA A 157 -6.33 6.09 6.22
CA ALA A 157 -5.20 6.66 5.50
C ALA A 157 -5.34 8.18 5.21
N ILE A 158 -6.54 8.75 5.32
CA ILE A 158 -6.78 10.21 5.21
C ILE A 158 -6.74 10.85 6.60
N VAL A 159 -7.44 10.27 7.58
CA VAL A 159 -7.55 10.83 8.94
C VAL A 159 -6.18 10.89 9.63
N ALA A 160 -5.34 9.88 9.46
CA ALA A 160 -4.03 9.81 10.10
C ALA A 160 -3.11 10.98 9.73
N PRO A 161 -2.80 11.26 8.44
CA PRO A 161 -1.93 12.39 8.11
C PRO A 161 -2.58 13.74 8.42
N LEU A 162 -3.91 13.87 8.36
CA LEU A 162 -4.58 15.09 8.83
C LEU A 162 -4.37 15.33 10.33
N PHE A 163 -4.53 14.29 11.14
CA PHE A 163 -4.22 14.38 12.56
C PHE A 163 -2.75 14.77 12.80
N VAL A 164 -1.82 14.10 12.10
CA VAL A 164 -0.37 14.37 12.21
C VAL A 164 -0.06 15.82 11.82
N PHE A 165 -0.68 16.35 10.77
CA PHE A 165 -0.50 17.74 10.34
C PHE A 165 -0.79 18.74 11.47
N PHE A 166 -1.90 18.56 12.17
CA PHE A 166 -2.25 19.46 13.29
C PHE A 166 -1.45 19.19 14.56
N ALA A 167 -1.06 17.94 14.82
CA ALA A 167 -0.43 17.54 16.07
C ALA A 167 1.10 17.70 16.05
N LEU A 168 1.76 17.54 14.89
CA LEU A 168 3.22 17.41 14.79
C LEU A 168 3.98 18.58 15.41
N SER A 169 3.54 19.83 15.17
CA SER A 169 4.15 21.04 15.71
C SER A 169 4.01 21.19 17.22
N HIS A 170 2.97 20.57 17.80
CA HIS A 170 2.65 20.69 19.24
C HIS A 170 3.26 19.57 20.07
N VAL A 171 3.22 18.33 19.56
CA VAL A 171 3.64 17.16 20.34
C VAL A 171 5.00 16.60 19.92
N GLY A 172 5.45 16.91 18.71
CA GLY A 172 6.71 16.44 18.15
C GLY A 172 6.65 14.99 17.63
N VAL A 173 7.66 14.63 16.84
CA VAL A 173 7.73 13.37 16.08
C VAL A 173 7.61 12.12 16.97
N LYS A 174 8.36 12.08 18.08
CA LYS A 174 8.36 10.94 19.01
C LYS A 174 6.97 10.66 19.55
N ASN A 175 6.26 11.69 19.98
CA ASN A 175 4.95 11.54 20.58
C ASN A 175 3.88 11.14 19.56
N ILE A 176 4.03 11.47 18.28
CA ILE A 176 3.15 10.95 17.21
C ILE A 176 3.25 9.42 17.13
N PHE A 177 4.46 8.84 17.20
CA PHE A 177 4.62 7.38 17.27
C PHE A 177 3.91 6.80 18.51
N LEU A 178 4.06 7.43 19.68
CA LEU A 178 3.42 6.96 20.91
C LEU A 178 1.88 7.08 20.85
N ILE A 179 1.36 8.18 20.31
CA ILE A 179 -0.09 8.36 20.13
C ILE A 179 -0.66 7.31 19.18
N SER A 180 0.11 6.84 18.20
CA SER A 180 -0.34 5.80 17.26
C SER A 180 -0.65 4.46 17.93
N PHE A 181 -0.16 4.21 19.16
CA PHE A 181 -0.60 3.05 19.96
C PHE A 181 -2.11 3.07 20.23
N ILE A 182 -2.71 4.25 20.41
CA ILE A 182 -4.13 4.36 20.75
C ILE A 182 -5.00 3.71 19.66
N PRO A 183 -4.98 4.17 18.41
CA PRO A 183 -5.74 3.51 17.36
C PRO A 183 -5.25 2.07 17.10
N GLY A 184 -3.95 1.77 17.27
CA GLY A 184 -3.42 0.40 17.16
C GLY A 184 -4.07 -0.56 18.18
N ILE A 185 -4.16 -0.17 19.44
CA ILE A 185 -4.82 -0.96 20.50
C ILE A 185 -6.33 -1.08 20.25
N ILE A 186 -6.99 -0.01 19.82
CA ILE A 186 -8.42 -0.05 19.47
C ILE A 186 -8.64 -1.06 18.32
N ALA A 187 -7.78 -1.11 17.31
CA ALA A 187 -7.88 -2.10 16.24
C ALA A 187 -7.81 -3.54 16.78
N ILE A 188 -6.89 -3.82 17.73
CA ILE A 188 -6.76 -5.15 18.36
C ILE A 188 -8.03 -5.50 19.14
N VAL A 189 -8.54 -4.58 19.94
CA VAL A 189 -9.77 -4.78 20.73
C VAL A 189 -10.95 -5.05 19.80
N VAL A 190 -11.11 -4.26 18.75
CA VAL A 190 -12.21 -4.40 17.78
C VAL A 190 -12.16 -5.76 17.09
N VAL A 191 -10.99 -6.19 16.60
CA VAL A 191 -10.89 -7.51 15.93
C VAL A 191 -11.20 -8.65 16.88
N VAL A 192 -10.75 -8.57 18.13
CA VAL A 192 -11.01 -9.63 19.13
C VAL A 192 -12.48 -9.71 19.52
N LEU A 193 -13.15 -8.56 19.72
CA LEU A 193 -14.51 -8.51 20.21
C LEU A 193 -15.58 -8.64 19.13
N LEU A 194 -15.35 -8.02 17.94
CA LEU A 194 -16.39 -7.94 16.92
C LEU A 194 -16.29 -9.01 15.85
N THR A 195 -15.12 -9.66 15.67
CA THR A 195 -15.00 -10.71 14.66
C THR A 195 -15.16 -12.10 15.24
N ARG A 196 -15.73 -13.00 14.44
CA ARG A 196 -15.91 -14.40 14.78
C ARG A 196 -15.30 -15.27 13.69
N GLU A 197 -14.85 -16.45 14.06
CA GLU A 197 -14.44 -17.47 13.09
C GLU A 197 -15.63 -17.81 12.18
N SER A 198 -15.35 -18.13 10.91
CA SER A 198 -16.40 -18.59 10.00
C SER A 198 -16.56 -20.10 10.13
N ASP A 199 -17.80 -20.55 10.33
CA ASP A 199 -18.15 -21.98 10.41
C ASP A 199 -18.26 -22.64 9.03
N GLN A 200 -17.87 -21.95 7.93
CA GLN A 200 -17.96 -22.55 6.61
C GLN A 200 -16.87 -23.61 6.43
N ASP A 201 -17.31 -24.84 6.25
CA ASP A 201 -16.50 -25.95 5.71
C ASP A 201 -16.13 -25.62 4.24
N GLY A 202 -15.08 -24.80 4.08
CA GLY A 202 -14.59 -24.42 2.76
C GLY A 202 -14.17 -25.65 1.99
N LYS A 203 -14.76 -25.85 0.80
CA LYS A 203 -14.26 -26.78 -0.20
C LYS A 203 -12.77 -26.49 -0.40
N GLN A 204 -11.92 -27.47 -0.12
CA GLN A 204 -10.48 -27.36 -0.36
C GLN A 204 -10.26 -26.95 -1.81
N PRO A 205 -9.49 -25.88 -2.10
CA PRO A 205 -8.94 -25.74 -3.44
C PRO A 205 -8.06 -26.97 -3.68
N GLN A 206 -8.31 -27.68 -4.74
CA GLN A 206 -7.37 -28.72 -5.20
C GLN A 206 -6.11 -27.99 -5.67
N SER A 207 -5.12 -27.87 -4.79
CA SER A 207 -3.80 -27.39 -5.18
C SER A 207 -3.11 -28.47 -6.01
N VAL A 208 -3.23 -28.36 -7.30
CA VAL A 208 -2.35 -29.03 -8.25
C VAL A 208 -1.02 -28.27 -8.14
N GLY A 209 0.06 -28.96 -7.86
CA GLY A 209 1.35 -28.42 -7.39
C GLY A 209 1.77 -27.06 -7.94
N PHE A 210 2.01 -26.09 -7.05
CA PHE A 210 2.37 -24.69 -7.29
C PHE A 210 3.37 -24.45 -8.44
N TRP A 211 4.42 -25.25 -8.56
CA TRP A 211 5.42 -25.14 -9.62
C TRP A 211 4.91 -25.49 -11.02
N LYS A 212 3.94 -26.40 -11.12
CA LYS A 212 3.32 -26.77 -12.40
C LYS A 212 2.41 -25.63 -12.89
N ASP A 213 1.71 -24.98 -11.98
CA ASP A 213 0.83 -23.86 -12.30
C ASP A 213 1.64 -22.65 -12.77
N ILE A 214 2.79 -22.35 -12.14
CA ILE A 214 3.71 -21.31 -12.63
C ILE A 214 4.23 -21.61 -14.04
N ALA A 215 4.59 -22.85 -14.32
CA ALA A 215 5.08 -23.24 -15.64
C ALA A 215 4.00 -23.13 -16.73
N SER A 216 2.73 -23.22 -16.36
CA SER A 216 1.58 -23.15 -17.27
C SER A 216 1.08 -21.72 -17.53
N LEU A 217 1.65 -20.69 -16.87
CA LEU A 217 1.23 -19.31 -17.07
C LEU A 217 1.37 -18.86 -18.54
N PRO A 218 0.34 -18.20 -19.13
CA PRO A 218 0.35 -17.74 -20.52
C PRO A 218 1.55 -16.84 -20.83
N LYS A 219 2.03 -16.92 -22.09
CA LYS A 219 3.17 -16.08 -22.54
C LYS A 219 2.88 -14.58 -22.39
N SER A 220 1.66 -14.13 -22.71
CA SER A 220 1.22 -12.74 -22.53
C SER A 220 1.35 -12.28 -21.07
N PHE A 221 0.96 -13.12 -20.12
CA PHE A 221 1.09 -12.81 -18.70
C PHE A 221 2.55 -12.79 -18.25
N ARG A 222 3.40 -13.72 -18.71
CA ARG A 222 4.85 -13.67 -18.38
C ARG A 222 5.53 -12.39 -18.88
N ILE A 223 5.17 -11.90 -20.07
CA ILE A 223 5.69 -10.61 -20.57
C ILE A 223 5.14 -9.47 -19.73
N PHE A 224 3.86 -9.52 -19.33
CA PHE A 224 3.29 -8.53 -18.42
C PHE A 224 4.03 -8.51 -17.06
N LEU A 225 4.35 -9.67 -16.48
CA LEU A 225 5.15 -9.76 -15.26
C LEU A 225 6.53 -9.10 -15.42
N LEU A 226 7.17 -9.22 -16.60
CA LEU A 226 8.42 -8.53 -16.88
C LEU A 226 8.22 -6.99 -16.90
N VAL A 227 7.13 -6.51 -17.51
CA VAL A 227 6.79 -5.07 -17.50
C VAL A 227 6.59 -4.58 -16.07
N MET A 228 5.84 -5.35 -15.27
CA MET A 228 5.59 -5.02 -13.86
C MET A 228 6.88 -5.01 -13.03
N PHE A 229 7.78 -5.95 -13.29
CA PHE A 229 9.10 -5.97 -12.65
C PHE A 229 9.92 -4.73 -12.99
N VAL A 230 10.00 -4.34 -14.29
CA VAL A 230 10.72 -3.14 -14.72
C VAL A 230 10.12 -1.88 -14.09
N PHE A 231 8.80 -1.77 -14.01
CA PHE A 231 8.16 -0.68 -13.31
C PHE A 231 8.44 -0.75 -11.81
N GLY A 232 8.29 -1.91 -11.20
CA GLY A 232 8.46 -2.15 -9.76
C GLY A 232 9.83 -1.70 -9.25
N ILE A 233 10.92 -2.01 -9.97
CA ILE A 233 12.27 -1.58 -9.59
C ILE A 233 12.51 -0.06 -9.75
N GLY A 234 11.54 0.70 -10.29
CA GLY A 234 11.52 2.17 -10.34
C GLY A 234 10.45 2.80 -9.43
N ASN A 235 9.44 2.05 -9.01
CA ASN A 235 8.30 2.52 -8.23
C ASN A 235 8.64 2.60 -6.72
N PHE A 236 9.35 3.65 -6.34
CA PHE A 236 9.83 3.84 -4.97
C PHE A 236 8.71 4.16 -3.96
N ASN A 237 9.00 3.87 -2.69
CA ASN A 237 8.06 4.13 -1.59
C ASN A 237 7.74 5.63 -1.44
N ARG A 238 6.47 5.94 -1.23
CA ARG A 238 5.93 7.30 -1.06
C ARG A 238 6.60 8.13 0.03
N THR A 239 7.27 7.50 0.99
CA THR A 239 8.01 8.21 2.05
C THR A 239 9.19 9.01 1.50
N LEU A 240 9.79 8.59 0.37
CA LEU A 240 10.83 9.35 -0.32
C LEU A 240 10.27 10.64 -0.97
N LEU A 241 9.00 10.64 -1.40
CA LEU A 241 8.32 11.85 -1.86
C LEU A 241 8.14 12.86 -0.72
N LEU A 242 7.72 12.39 0.47
CA LEU A 242 7.64 13.25 1.65
C LEU A 242 9.01 13.82 2.02
N LEU A 243 10.04 12.97 2.04
CA LEU A 243 11.40 13.39 2.35
C LEU A 243 11.91 14.45 1.37
N ARG A 244 11.65 14.29 0.06
CA ARG A 244 12.05 15.28 -0.96
C ARG A 244 11.40 16.63 -0.73
N THR A 245 10.12 16.63 -0.37
CA THR A 245 9.40 17.86 -0.03
C THR A 245 10.00 18.53 1.20
N GLN A 246 10.31 17.75 2.24
CA GLN A 246 10.95 18.27 3.45
C GLN A 246 12.33 18.87 3.17
N GLU A 247 13.16 18.18 2.38
CA GLU A 247 14.50 18.66 2.01
C GLU A 247 14.45 20.03 1.33
N ILE A 248 13.50 20.23 0.41
CA ILE A 248 13.40 21.48 -0.36
C ILE A 248 12.76 22.61 0.46
N MET A 249 11.79 22.30 1.30
CA MET A 249 11.06 23.33 2.05
C MET A 249 11.70 23.66 3.39
N SER A 250 12.49 22.77 3.99
CA SER A 250 13.08 22.97 5.32
C SER A 250 14.02 24.19 5.44
N PRO A 251 14.82 24.59 4.42
CA PRO A 251 15.65 25.78 4.51
C PRO A 251 14.86 27.09 4.69
N VAL A 252 13.61 27.11 4.22
CA VAL A 252 12.74 28.30 4.29
C VAL A 252 11.84 28.27 5.53
N SER A 253 11.26 27.11 5.85
CA SER A 253 10.22 26.99 6.88
C SER A 253 10.66 26.25 8.15
N GLY A 254 11.85 25.67 8.15
CA GLY A 254 12.30 24.76 9.20
C GLY A 254 11.73 23.35 9.05
N LEU A 255 12.42 22.35 9.63
CA LEU A 255 12.12 20.93 9.42
C LEU A 255 10.72 20.52 9.89
N VAL A 256 10.24 21.04 11.03
CA VAL A 256 8.94 20.68 11.59
C VAL A 256 7.80 21.19 10.70
N ILE A 257 7.87 22.43 10.23
CA ILE A 257 6.85 23.00 9.34
C ILE A 257 6.89 22.31 7.97
N ALA A 258 8.09 22.09 7.41
CA ALA A 258 8.25 21.34 6.16
C ALA A 258 7.70 19.90 6.29
N GLY A 259 7.92 19.26 7.45
CA GLY A 259 7.32 17.98 7.80
C GLY A 259 5.80 18.02 7.80
N SER A 260 5.22 19.02 8.48
CA SER A 260 3.75 19.19 8.51
C SER A 260 3.16 19.42 7.13
N ILE A 261 3.78 20.25 6.29
CA ILE A 261 3.37 20.49 4.92
C ILE A 261 3.43 19.19 4.09
N SER A 262 4.52 18.42 4.18
CA SER A 262 4.64 17.17 3.44
C SER A 262 3.55 16.16 3.83
N VAL A 263 3.19 16.12 5.10
CA VAL A 263 2.11 15.26 5.62
C VAL A 263 0.73 15.72 5.14
N LEU A 264 0.48 17.04 5.08
CA LEU A 264 -0.77 17.57 4.50
C LEU A 264 -0.89 17.21 3.02
N LEU A 265 0.18 17.36 2.26
CA LEU A 265 0.24 16.95 0.86
C LEU A 265 0.04 15.45 0.68
N TYR A 266 0.52 14.65 1.63
CA TYR A 266 0.28 13.21 1.65
C TYR A 266 -1.21 12.88 1.89
N ALA A 267 -1.89 13.61 2.78
CA ALA A 267 -3.34 13.48 2.93
C ALA A 267 -4.07 13.80 1.62
N LEU A 268 -3.69 14.91 0.96
CA LEU A 268 -4.23 15.29 -0.35
C LEU A 268 -4.03 14.19 -1.40
N ARG A 269 -2.83 13.60 -1.47
CA ARG A 269 -2.54 12.47 -2.34
C ARG A 269 -3.52 11.30 -2.12
N ASN A 270 -3.77 10.93 -0.88
CA ASN A 270 -4.66 9.82 -0.53
C ASN A 270 -6.12 10.12 -0.91
N VAL A 271 -6.58 11.36 -0.74
CA VAL A 271 -7.92 11.81 -1.19
C VAL A 271 -8.02 11.72 -2.71
N ILE A 272 -7.00 12.21 -3.44
CA ILE A 272 -6.97 12.15 -4.90
C ILE A 272 -6.92 10.70 -5.38
N GLN A 273 -6.12 9.85 -4.74
CA GLN A 273 -6.06 8.42 -5.05
C GLN A 273 -7.44 7.78 -4.91
N ALA A 274 -8.13 8.01 -3.80
CA ALA A 274 -9.46 7.44 -3.55
C ALA A 274 -10.50 7.86 -4.62
N GLY A 275 -10.48 9.13 -5.03
CA GLY A 275 -11.33 9.60 -6.12
C GLY A 275 -10.95 9.04 -7.49
N ALA A 276 -9.66 8.99 -7.76
CA ALA A 276 -9.12 8.50 -9.03
C ALA A 276 -9.32 6.98 -9.19
N ASP A 277 -9.27 6.18 -8.13
CA ASP A 277 -9.56 4.73 -8.17
C ASP A 277 -10.93 4.45 -8.81
N TYR A 278 -11.96 5.21 -8.43
CA TYR A 278 -13.29 5.05 -9.00
C TYR A 278 -13.37 5.50 -10.47
N VAL A 279 -12.82 6.68 -10.78
CA VAL A 279 -12.87 7.27 -12.12
C VAL A 279 -12.06 6.43 -13.12
N ILE A 280 -10.83 6.07 -12.76
CA ILE A 280 -9.93 5.28 -13.62
C ILE A 280 -10.47 3.86 -13.81
N GLY A 281 -11.04 3.26 -12.76
CA GLY A 281 -11.70 1.97 -12.86
C GLY A 281 -12.82 1.99 -13.90
N HIS A 282 -13.70 2.99 -13.86
CA HIS A 282 -14.77 3.15 -14.85
C HIS A 282 -14.26 3.44 -16.27
N LEU A 283 -13.29 4.33 -16.41
CA LEU A 283 -12.68 4.63 -17.71
C LEU A 283 -11.98 3.43 -18.33
N SER A 284 -11.47 2.52 -17.52
CA SER A 284 -10.75 1.34 -17.99
C SER A 284 -11.63 0.36 -18.78
N ASP A 285 -12.91 0.33 -18.46
CA ASP A 285 -13.88 -0.49 -19.18
C ASP A 285 -14.20 0.09 -20.60
N ILE A 286 -13.94 1.40 -20.81
CA ILE A 286 -14.19 2.11 -22.07
C ILE A 286 -12.93 2.14 -22.95
N PHE A 287 -11.80 2.58 -22.39
CA PHE A 287 -10.56 2.85 -23.15
C PHE A 287 -9.55 1.70 -23.11
N GLY A 288 -9.85 0.64 -22.36
CA GLY A 288 -9.00 -0.53 -22.21
C GLY A 288 -7.95 -0.37 -21.08
N ARG A 289 -7.90 -1.39 -20.22
CA ARG A 289 -7.08 -1.43 -18.99
C ARG A 289 -5.59 -1.23 -19.25
N LYS A 290 -5.07 -1.89 -20.29
CA LYS A 290 -3.67 -1.79 -20.71
C LYS A 290 -3.25 -0.36 -21.02
N THR A 291 -4.03 0.36 -21.84
CA THR A 291 -3.72 1.73 -22.26
C THR A 291 -3.75 2.69 -21.07
N LEU A 292 -4.76 2.58 -20.22
CA LEU A 292 -4.87 3.44 -19.04
C LEU A 292 -3.78 3.14 -17.99
N LEU A 293 -3.39 1.88 -17.82
CA LEU A 293 -2.27 1.53 -16.93
C LEU A 293 -0.94 2.11 -17.45
N ALA A 294 -0.68 2.02 -18.76
CA ALA A 294 0.53 2.60 -19.35
C ALA A 294 0.57 4.12 -19.18
N PHE A 295 -0.57 4.81 -19.42
CA PHE A 295 -0.63 6.27 -19.37
C PHE A 295 -0.73 6.80 -17.93
N PHE A 296 -1.77 6.41 -17.21
CA PHE A 296 -2.01 6.95 -15.86
C PHE A 296 -1.10 6.29 -14.81
N GLY A 297 -0.86 4.99 -14.89
CA GLY A 297 0.01 4.28 -13.95
C GLY A 297 1.48 4.62 -14.14
N PHE A 298 2.00 4.44 -15.36
CA PHE A 298 3.44 4.52 -15.59
C PHE A 298 3.88 5.89 -16.09
N PHE A 299 3.30 6.40 -17.19
CA PHE A 299 3.77 7.65 -17.81
C PHE A 299 3.61 8.85 -16.86
N ILE A 300 2.46 8.99 -16.16
CA ILE A 300 2.25 10.06 -15.18
C ILE A 300 3.23 9.94 -14.01
N PHE A 301 3.53 8.72 -13.54
CA PHE A 301 4.57 8.51 -12.53
C PHE A 301 5.94 9.00 -13.01
N GLY A 302 6.30 8.70 -14.25
CA GLY A 302 7.54 9.19 -14.86
C GLY A 302 7.62 10.72 -14.92
N ILE A 303 6.54 11.41 -15.30
CA ILE A 303 6.45 12.88 -15.29
C ILE A 303 6.65 13.41 -13.86
N MET A 304 5.97 12.84 -12.87
CA MET A 304 6.15 13.20 -11.46
C MET A 304 7.62 13.05 -11.04
N CYS A 305 8.28 11.96 -11.40
CA CYS A 305 9.69 11.73 -11.08
C CYS A 305 10.61 12.79 -11.71
N ILE A 306 10.38 13.18 -12.97
CA ILE A 306 11.14 14.27 -13.63
C ILE A 306 10.93 15.58 -12.88
N GLY A 307 9.70 15.88 -12.48
CA GLY A 307 9.42 17.07 -11.66
C GLY A 307 10.19 17.07 -10.34
N LEU A 308 10.25 15.93 -9.64
CA LEU A 308 10.97 15.80 -8.37
C LEU A 308 12.50 15.83 -8.54
N ALA A 309 13.02 15.44 -9.71
CA ALA A 309 14.43 15.59 -10.04
C ALA A 309 14.83 17.07 -10.13
N TYR A 310 13.98 17.92 -10.70
CA TYR A 310 14.20 19.35 -10.91
C TYR A 310 13.07 20.18 -10.27
N PRO A 311 12.97 20.21 -8.94
CA PRO A 311 11.83 20.79 -8.25
C PRO A 311 11.82 22.32 -8.33
N ILE A 312 10.62 22.88 -8.43
CA ILE A 312 10.36 24.30 -8.24
C ILE A 312 9.93 24.49 -6.77
N PRO A 313 10.60 25.32 -5.97
CA PRO A 313 10.31 25.45 -4.53
C PRO A 313 9.04 26.29 -4.27
N THR A 314 7.92 25.88 -4.86
CA THR A 314 6.61 26.52 -4.67
C THR A 314 5.58 25.49 -4.18
N MET A 315 4.66 25.93 -3.33
CA MET A 315 3.62 25.05 -2.79
C MET A 315 2.78 24.39 -3.89
N TRP A 316 2.41 25.13 -4.92
CA TRP A 316 1.60 24.61 -6.04
C TRP A 316 2.30 23.51 -6.84
N PHE A 317 3.62 23.59 -6.96
CA PHE A 317 4.41 22.53 -7.58
C PHE A 317 4.28 21.22 -6.80
N PHE A 318 4.42 21.26 -5.47
CA PHE A 318 4.25 20.05 -4.65
C PHE A 318 2.83 19.54 -4.63
N VAL A 319 1.82 20.43 -4.59
CA VAL A 319 0.41 20.03 -4.76
C VAL A 319 0.23 19.23 -6.05
N LEU A 320 0.81 19.69 -7.16
CA LEU A 320 0.75 18.99 -8.44
C LEU A 320 1.48 17.62 -8.39
N MET A 321 2.68 17.56 -7.82
CA MET A 321 3.45 16.30 -7.71
C MET A 321 2.71 15.26 -6.88
N PHE A 322 2.12 15.64 -5.75
CA PHE A 322 1.33 14.74 -4.93
C PHE A 322 0.00 14.33 -5.59
N ALA A 323 -0.61 15.22 -6.38
CA ALA A 323 -1.77 14.88 -7.18
C ALA A 323 -1.44 13.83 -8.26
N LEU A 324 -0.34 14.03 -9.01
CA LEU A 324 0.14 13.06 -10.00
C LEU A 324 0.47 11.71 -9.34
N SER A 325 1.11 11.73 -8.15
CA SER A 325 1.37 10.52 -7.36
C SER A 325 0.08 9.78 -6.98
N GLY A 326 -0.97 10.49 -6.57
CA GLY A 326 -2.27 9.91 -6.23
C GLY A 326 -2.95 9.26 -7.43
N ILE A 327 -2.98 9.94 -8.57
CA ILE A 327 -3.54 9.44 -9.82
C ILE A 327 -2.79 8.19 -10.30
N SER A 328 -1.45 8.25 -10.30
CA SER A 328 -0.63 7.11 -10.72
C SER A 328 -0.82 5.90 -9.81
N ALA A 329 -0.86 6.10 -8.50
CA ALA A 329 -1.10 5.03 -7.55
C ALA A 329 -2.47 4.38 -7.72
N ALA A 330 -3.52 5.17 -7.98
CA ALA A 330 -4.87 4.67 -8.27
C ALA A 330 -4.88 3.79 -9.53
N ALA A 331 -4.30 4.27 -10.62
CA ALA A 331 -4.21 3.52 -11.86
C ALA A 331 -3.44 2.21 -11.69
N TYR A 332 -2.29 2.28 -11.02
CA TYR A 332 -1.45 1.11 -10.76
C TYR A 332 -2.23 0.06 -9.95
N THR A 333 -2.71 0.40 -8.76
CA THR A 333 -3.34 -0.56 -7.85
C THR A 333 -4.64 -1.17 -8.37
N SER A 334 -5.42 -0.40 -9.13
CA SER A 334 -6.71 -0.86 -9.66
C SER A 334 -6.57 -1.64 -10.97
N LEU A 335 -5.76 -1.13 -11.91
CA LEU A 335 -5.70 -1.69 -13.26
C LEU A 335 -4.74 -2.87 -13.38
N GLU A 336 -3.69 -2.93 -12.58
CA GLU A 336 -2.77 -4.06 -12.51
C GLU A 336 -3.52 -5.37 -12.25
N LYS A 337 -4.35 -5.39 -11.21
CA LYS A 337 -5.13 -6.58 -10.84
C LYS A 337 -6.21 -6.91 -11.88
N ALA A 338 -6.86 -5.88 -12.40
CA ALA A 338 -7.89 -6.05 -13.41
C ALA A 338 -7.31 -6.59 -14.73
N TYR A 339 -6.17 -6.05 -15.17
CA TYR A 339 -5.51 -6.53 -16.39
C TYR A 339 -4.90 -7.93 -16.21
N THR A 340 -4.41 -8.26 -15.01
CA THR A 340 -4.00 -9.63 -14.65
C THR A 340 -5.16 -10.63 -14.82
N ALA A 341 -6.37 -10.25 -14.39
CA ALA A 341 -7.56 -11.11 -14.57
C ALA A 341 -7.93 -11.34 -16.04
N ASP A 342 -7.65 -10.36 -16.92
CA ASP A 342 -7.88 -10.49 -18.37
C ASP A 342 -6.87 -11.44 -19.05
N LEU A 343 -5.64 -11.47 -18.53
CA LEU A 343 -4.57 -12.30 -19.11
C LEU A 343 -4.58 -13.75 -18.62
N LEU A 344 -5.33 -14.06 -17.56
CA LEU A 344 -5.30 -15.36 -16.91
C LEU A 344 -6.64 -16.09 -16.98
N PRO A 345 -6.64 -17.38 -17.36
CA PRO A 345 -7.79 -18.23 -17.17
C PRO A 345 -8.13 -18.37 -15.69
N SER A 346 -9.41 -18.59 -15.38
CA SER A 346 -9.93 -18.54 -13.99
C SER A 346 -9.19 -19.47 -13.01
N HIS A 347 -8.76 -20.64 -13.46
CA HIS A 347 -8.06 -21.64 -12.62
C HIS A 347 -6.60 -21.26 -12.29
N LEU A 348 -5.97 -20.32 -13.03
CA LEU A 348 -4.60 -19.84 -12.78
C LEU A 348 -4.55 -18.47 -12.09
N ARG A 349 -5.69 -17.82 -11.85
CA ARG A 349 -5.71 -16.48 -11.25
C ARG A 349 -5.06 -16.42 -9.89
N GLY A 350 -5.30 -17.38 -9.01
CA GLY A 350 -4.69 -17.44 -7.68
C GLY A 350 -3.16 -17.49 -7.76
N THR A 351 -2.61 -18.40 -8.54
CA THR A 351 -1.15 -18.50 -8.78
C THR A 351 -0.60 -17.23 -9.43
N GLY A 352 -1.30 -16.69 -10.44
CA GLY A 352 -0.87 -15.48 -11.14
C GLY A 352 -0.80 -14.26 -10.23
N TYR A 353 -1.81 -14.02 -9.40
CA TYR A 353 -1.77 -12.95 -8.40
C TYR A 353 -0.65 -13.16 -7.36
N GLY A 354 -0.39 -14.39 -6.95
CA GLY A 354 0.71 -14.70 -6.04
C GLY A 354 2.08 -14.35 -6.63
N VAL A 355 2.33 -14.73 -7.88
CA VAL A 355 3.57 -14.38 -8.59
C VAL A 355 3.70 -12.87 -8.78
N LEU A 356 2.61 -12.19 -9.17
CA LEU A 356 2.59 -10.74 -9.32
C LEU A 356 2.94 -10.03 -8.02
N GLN A 357 2.29 -10.37 -6.90
CA GLN A 357 2.60 -9.78 -5.58
C GLN A 357 4.05 -10.05 -5.12
N THR A 358 4.63 -11.18 -5.53
CA THR A 358 6.04 -11.47 -5.24
C THR A 358 6.96 -10.52 -6.02
N ILE A 359 6.64 -10.28 -7.28
CA ILE A 359 7.38 -9.33 -8.14
C ILE A 359 7.26 -7.91 -7.57
N ASP A 360 6.07 -7.50 -7.13
CA ASP A 360 5.86 -6.20 -6.50
C ASP A 360 6.71 -6.05 -5.25
N GLY A 361 6.72 -7.05 -4.36
CA GLY A 361 7.53 -7.01 -3.14
C GLY A 361 9.04 -6.93 -3.40
N VAL A 362 9.54 -7.62 -4.42
CA VAL A 362 10.95 -7.50 -4.85
C VAL A 362 11.20 -6.13 -5.46
N GLY A 363 10.26 -5.62 -6.26
CA GLY A 363 10.31 -4.29 -6.85
C GLY A 363 10.34 -3.19 -5.79
N ASP A 364 9.45 -3.24 -4.82
CA ASP A 364 9.36 -2.27 -3.70
C ASP A 364 10.67 -2.16 -2.92
N PHE A 365 11.33 -3.29 -2.67
CA PHE A 365 12.64 -3.29 -2.03
C PHE A 365 13.70 -2.67 -2.95
N ALA A 366 13.83 -3.18 -4.17
CA ALA A 366 14.88 -2.76 -5.11
C ALA A 366 14.76 -1.26 -5.45
N SER A 367 13.53 -0.78 -5.70
CA SER A 367 13.28 0.63 -6.04
C SER A 367 13.60 1.57 -4.89
N SER A 368 13.08 1.29 -3.71
CA SER A 368 13.26 2.16 -2.54
C SER A 368 14.74 2.21 -2.12
N PHE A 369 15.41 1.06 -2.15
CA PHE A 369 16.85 1.00 -1.90
C PHE A 369 17.64 1.78 -2.96
N MET A 370 17.40 1.52 -4.24
CA MET A 370 18.17 2.12 -5.33
C MET A 370 17.97 3.64 -5.43
N VAL A 371 16.72 4.11 -5.33
CA VAL A 371 16.43 5.55 -5.36
C VAL A 371 17.04 6.23 -4.14
N GLY A 372 16.91 5.67 -2.94
CA GLY A 372 17.51 6.21 -1.72
C GLY A 372 19.05 6.19 -1.77
N PHE A 373 19.66 5.14 -2.31
CA PHE A 373 21.11 5.05 -2.49
C PHE A 373 21.64 6.08 -3.49
N LEU A 374 21.03 6.16 -4.68
CA LEU A 374 21.41 7.14 -5.70
C LEU A 374 21.26 8.58 -5.21
N TRP A 375 20.21 8.85 -4.42
CA TRP A 375 20.00 10.14 -3.80
C TRP A 375 21.14 10.51 -2.86
N SER A 376 21.52 9.61 -1.95
CA SER A 376 22.58 9.88 -0.98
C SER A 376 23.99 9.85 -1.57
N ALA A 377 24.26 8.95 -2.54
CA ALA A 377 25.58 8.74 -3.10
C ALA A 377 25.94 9.69 -4.24
N VAL A 378 24.94 10.16 -5.01
CA VAL A 378 25.15 11.00 -6.20
C VAL A 378 24.37 12.32 -6.09
N SER A 379 23.04 12.25 -6.16
CA SER A 379 22.15 13.41 -6.01
C SER A 379 20.68 12.96 -5.93
N PRO A 380 19.78 13.78 -5.39
CA PRO A 380 18.34 13.50 -5.45
C PRO A 380 17.84 13.31 -6.89
N ALA A 381 18.34 14.13 -7.82
CA ALA A 381 17.95 14.05 -9.22
C ALA A 381 18.24 12.68 -9.85
N SER A 382 19.39 12.06 -9.53
CA SER A 382 19.77 10.76 -10.09
C SER A 382 18.80 9.64 -9.70
N GLY A 383 18.31 9.64 -8.47
CA GLY A 383 17.33 8.66 -8.00
C GLY A 383 15.99 8.81 -8.71
N PHE A 384 15.49 10.03 -8.87
CA PHE A 384 14.23 10.27 -9.55
C PHE A 384 14.32 10.10 -11.07
N ILE A 385 15.45 10.44 -11.71
CA ILE A 385 15.67 10.15 -13.15
C ILE A 385 15.71 8.64 -13.41
N TYR A 386 16.39 7.88 -12.56
CA TYR A 386 16.37 6.41 -12.62
C TYR A 386 14.93 5.88 -12.63
N ALA A 387 14.10 6.32 -11.68
CA ALA A 387 12.69 5.94 -11.60
C ALA A 387 11.89 6.37 -12.84
N ALA A 388 12.13 7.57 -13.37
CA ALA A 388 11.47 8.08 -14.57
C ALA A 388 11.80 7.25 -15.82
N ILE A 389 13.08 6.88 -16.00
CA ILE A 389 13.52 6.05 -17.15
C ILE A 389 12.82 4.69 -17.11
N LEU A 390 12.81 4.01 -15.97
CA LEU A 390 12.18 2.71 -15.82
C LEU A 390 10.67 2.78 -16.02
N SER A 391 10.04 3.83 -15.51
CA SER A 391 8.61 4.06 -15.70
C SER A 391 8.25 4.29 -17.17
N GLY A 392 9.03 5.11 -17.89
CA GLY A 392 8.86 5.32 -19.32
C GLY A 392 9.09 4.05 -20.15
N ALA A 393 10.14 3.28 -19.82
CA ALA A 393 10.41 1.99 -20.44
C ALA A 393 9.23 1.01 -20.24
N SER A 394 8.68 0.94 -19.04
CA SER A 394 7.52 0.08 -18.72
C SER A 394 6.28 0.49 -19.49
N ALA A 395 6.02 1.81 -19.62
CA ALA A 395 4.90 2.32 -20.42
C ALA A 395 5.02 1.89 -21.89
N ILE A 396 6.22 2.03 -22.49
CA ILE A 396 6.49 1.63 -23.88
C ILE A 396 6.36 0.10 -24.02
N MET A 397 6.98 -0.67 -23.12
CA MET A 397 6.90 -2.14 -23.14
C MET A 397 5.45 -2.62 -23.03
N LEU A 398 4.64 -2.02 -22.13
CA LEU A 398 3.24 -2.37 -21.96
C LEU A 398 2.44 -2.09 -23.24
N LEU A 399 2.62 -0.93 -23.86
CA LEU A 399 1.92 -0.56 -25.08
C LEU A 399 2.32 -1.47 -26.28
N ALA A 400 3.59 -1.86 -26.36
CA ALA A 400 4.09 -2.77 -27.39
C ALA A 400 3.59 -4.21 -27.25
N LEU A 401 3.06 -4.60 -26.09
CA LEU A 401 2.50 -5.93 -25.84
C LEU A 401 1.29 -6.13 -26.77
N LYS A 402 1.35 -7.11 -27.68
CA LYS A 402 0.20 -7.44 -28.52
C LYS A 402 -0.98 -7.91 -27.63
N ASN A 403 -2.18 -7.41 -27.90
CA ASN A 403 -3.38 -7.91 -27.25
C ASN A 403 -3.53 -9.40 -27.62
N GLY A 404 -3.15 -10.29 -26.74
CA GLY A 404 -3.42 -11.71 -26.91
C GLY A 404 -4.92 -11.90 -26.69
N HIS A 405 -5.66 -12.07 -27.77
CA HIS A 405 -6.97 -12.69 -27.66
C HIS A 405 -6.71 -14.16 -27.27
N ALA A 406 -7.07 -14.54 -26.04
CA ALA A 406 -7.17 -15.93 -25.63
C ALA A 406 -8.48 -16.51 -26.14
#